data_dec91409cdde9aea5f58579be333fb56
#
_entry.id   dec91409cdde9aea5f58579be333fb56
#
_cell.length_a   1.000
_cell.length_b   1.000
_cell.length_c   1.000
_cell.angle_alpha   90.00
_cell.angle_beta   90.00
_cell.angle_gamma   90.00
#
_symmetry.space_group_name_H-M   'P 1'
#
loop_
_entity.id
_entity.type
_entity.pdbx_description
1 polymer ?
#
loop_
_entity_poly.entity_id
_entity_poly.type
_entity_poly.pdbx_seq_one_letter_code
_entity_poly.pdbx_strand_id
1 'polypeptide(L)'
;DHHEAIVSKELFEKANASIKRFSLPNKKRRDYLLRGKVFCGCCDHAMSLRNDVWFYCRHSEVAENLPCHGVRVKMVDLEQAVFEIIRAQMCPALGIDSSKDKLDLQTVQQAEHEDKLHSIQDSKRQLYEQYALGEIDLETYRERKAVYDAELVQAKNVHAAITAQTKQIQSDYEARLKQREIVQEVNSAGTLTQALIDRLINKVYIFPGERIELEDLTQELSGKGDSGKAA
;
A
#
# COMPACT_ATOMS: atom_id res chain seq x y z
N ASP A 1 -14.95 -44.26 -11.09
CA ASP A 1 -13.95 -45.08 -11.86
C ASP A 1 -14.21 -44.83 -13.33
N HIS A 2 -13.31 -44.13 -14.02
CA HIS A 2 -13.46 -43.76 -15.43
C HIS A 2 -12.60 -44.60 -16.40
N HIS A 3 -11.68 -45.41 -15.91
CA HIS A 3 -10.83 -46.28 -16.74
C HIS A 3 -10.32 -47.44 -15.92
N GLU A 4 -9.94 -48.51 -16.60
CA GLU A 4 -9.32 -49.70 -16.05
C GLU A 4 -7.90 -49.38 -15.51
N ALA A 5 -7.54 -49.94 -14.39
CA ALA A 5 -6.25 -49.66 -13.76
C ALA A 5 -5.12 -50.19 -14.61
N ILE A 6 -4.15 -49.35 -15.00
CA ILE A 6 -2.99 -49.70 -15.84
C ILE A 6 -1.99 -50.57 -15.07
N VAL A 7 -1.93 -50.44 -13.73
CA VAL A 7 -1.05 -51.23 -12.85
C VAL A 7 -1.83 -51.85 -11.70
N SER A 8 -1.40 -53.02 -11.25
CA SER A 8 -2.04 -53.65 -10.10
C SER A 8 -1.83 -52.84 -8.83
N LYS A 9 -2.82 -52.92 -7.90
CA LYS A 9 -2.77 -52.22 -6.59
C LYS A 9 -1.51 -52.57 -5.81
N GLU A 10 -1.07 -53.85 -5.87
CA GLU A 10 0.15 -54.31 -5.18
C GLU A 10 1.42 -53.67 -5.74
N LEU A 11 1.49 -53.50 -7.06
CA LEU A 11 2.65 -52.84 -7.69
C LEU A 11 2.68 -51.36 -7.36
N PHE A 12 1.52 -50.70 -7.33
CA PHE A 12 1.39 -49.30 -6.92
C PHE A 12 1.81 -49.10 -5.46
N GLU A 13 1.38 -49.95 -4.55
CA GLU A 13 1.75 -49.88 -3.13
C GLU A 13 3.25 -50.13 -2.92
N LYS A 14 3.86 -51.11 -3.63
CA LYS A 14 5.30 -51.33 -3.60
C LYS A 14 6.10 -50.15 -4.12
N ALA A 15 5.64 -49.53 -5.22
CA ALA A 15 6.27 -48.32 -5.76
C ALA A 15 6.21 -47.15 -4.77
N ASN A 16 5.06 -46.89 -4.17
CA ASN A 16 4.91 -45.82 -3.16
C ASN A 16 5.74 -46.07 -1.89
N ALA A 17 5.83 -47.33 -1.44
CA ALA A 17 6.67 -47.67 -0.30
C ALA A 17 8.17 -47.49 -0.61
N SER A 18 8.58 -47.70 -1.87
CA SER A 18 9.94 -47.42 -2.35
C SER A 18 10.24 -45.92 -2.37
N ILE A 19 9.32 -45.12 -2.86
CA ILE A 19 9.48 -43.64 -2.92
C ILE A 19 9.69 -43.05 -1.50
N LYS A 20 8.96 -43.51 -0.50
CA LYS A 20 9.13 -43.07 0.89
C LYS A 20 10.52 -43.34 1.46
N ARG A 21 11.20 -44.41 1.00
CA ARG A 21 12.57 -44.75 1.44
C ARG A 21 13.63 -43.83 0.87
N PHE A 22 13.35 -43.21 -0.27
CA PHE A 22 14.26 -42.30 -0.98
C PHE A 22 13.90 -40.80 -0.77
N SER A 23 13.00 -40.46 0.17
CA SER A 23 12.82 -39.08 0.52
C SER A 23 14.12 -38.53 1.10
N LEU A 24 14.83 -37.78 0.28
CA LEU A 24 16.01 -37.05 0.71
C LEU A 24 15.64 -36.16 1.88
N PRO A 25 16.46 -36.12 2.97
CA PRO A 25 16.22 -35.20 4.06
C PRO A 25 16.03 -33.80 3.49
N ASN A 26 14.95 -33.13 3.92
CA ASN A 26 14.62 -31.79 3.48
C ASN A 26 15.86 -30.90 3.68
N LYS A 27 16.61 -30.64 2.62
CA LYS A 27 17.75 -29.72 2.69
C LYS A 27 17.20 -28.43 3.26
N LYS A 28 17.72 -27.97 4.41
CA LYS A 28 17.38 -26.67 4.98
C LYS A 28 17.39 -25.68 3.82
N ARG A 29 16.23 -25.08 3.55
CA ARG A 29 16.12 -24.07 2.49
C ARG A 29 17.09 -22.95 2.86
N ARG A 30 18.03 -22.67 1.96
CA ARG A 30 18.97 -21.59 2.16
C ARG A 30 18.23 -20.28 2.22
N ASP A 31 18.58 -19.45 3.16
CA ASP A 31 17.96 -18.14 3.35
C ASP A 31 18.86 -17.08 2.71
N TYR A 32 18.27 -16.23 1.86
CA TYR A 32 18.91 -15.11 1.20
C TYR A 32 17.88 -14.00 0.99
N LEU A 33 18.35 -12.76 0.93
CA LEU A 33 17.51 -11.56 1.04
C LEU A 33 16.31 -11.52 0.06
N LEU A 34 16.53 -11.77 -1.22
CA LEU A 34 15.51 -11.68 -2.28
C LEU A 34 14.78 -13.00 -2.55
N ARG A 35 14.77 -13.93 -1.60
CA ARG A 35 14.13 -15.22 -1.76
C ARG A 35 12.66 -15.13 -2.10
N GLY A 36 12.26 -15.77 -3.21
CA GLY A 36 10.88 -15.83 -3.67
C GLY A 36 10.36 -14.55 -4.30
N LYS A 37 11.22 -13.51 -4.40
CA LYS A 37 10.84 -12.21 -4.96
C LYS A 37 11.44 -11.93 -6.35
N VAL A 38 12.34 -12.80 -6.88
CA VAL A 38 13.02 -12.60 -8.17
C VAL A 38 12.33 -13.37 -9.28
N PHE A 39 11.91 -12.67 -10.32
CA PHE A 39 11.16 -13.20 -11.45
C PHE A 39 11.82 -12.84 -12.78
N CYS A 40 11.61 -13.66 -13.80
CA CYS A 40 12.02 -13.37 -15.17
C CYS A 40 11.02 -12.43 -15.83
N GLY A 41 11.46 -11.26 -16.28
CA GLY A 41 10.59 -10.28 -16.95
C GLY A 41 10.05 -10.71 -18.33
N CYS A 42 10.59 -11.80 -18.90
CA CYS A 42 10.11 -12.31 -20.19
C CYS A 42 9.03 -13.39 -20.06
N CYS A 43 9.08 -14.24 -19.01
CA CYS A 43 8.18 -15.38 -18.86
C CYS A 43 7.44 -15.44 -17.51
N ASP A 44 7.64 -14.45 -16.67
CA ASP A 44 7.02 -14.29 -15.33
C ASP A 44 7.21 -15.49 -14.39
N HIS A 45 8.21 -16.35 -14.63
CA HIS A 45 8.53 -17.43 -13.73
C HIS A 45 9.58 -17.03 -12.70
N ALA A 46 9.42 -17.55 -11.48
CA ALA A 46 10.38 -17.33 -10.41
C ALA A 46 11.77 -17.84 -10.82
N MET A 47 12.78 -17.02 -10.65
CA MET A 47 14.16 -17.35 -10.95
C MET A 47 14.76 -18.23 -9.86
N SER A 48 15.67 -19.09 -10.24
CA SER A 48 16.36 -20.02 -9.34
C SER A 48 17.76 -19.52 -9.03
N LEU A 49 18.19 -19.67 -7.77
CA LEU A 49 19.56 -19.38 -7.35
C LEU A 49 20.44 -20.62 -7.57
N ARG A 50 21.55 -20.46 -8.31
CA ARG A 50 22.56 -21.49 -8.58
C ARG A 50 23.85 -21.16 -7.85
N ASN A 51 24.38 -22.14 -7.11
CA ASN A 51 25.64 -22.06 -6.37
C ASN A 51 25.74 -20.86 -5.41
N ASP A 52 24.61 -20.32 -4.95
CA ASP A 52 24.51 -19.11 -4.11
C ASP A 52 25.13 -17.85 -4.74
N VAL A 53 25.27 -17.82 -6.06
CA VAL A 53 25.90 -16.73 -6.79
C VAL A 53 25.00 -16.13 -7.85
N TRP A 54 24.28 -16.96 -8.61
CA TRP A 54 23.55 -16.51 -9.79
C TRP A 54 22.06 -16.81 -9.71
N PHE A 55 21.24 -15.79 -9.88
CA PHE A 55 19.86 -15.96 -10.30
C PHE A 55 19.80 -16.23 -11.79
N TYR A 56 19.04 -17.23 -12.21
CA TYR A 56 18.86 -17.57 -13.62
C TYR A 56 17.41 -18.02 -13.88
N CYS A 57 16.94 -17.76 -15.09
CA CYS A 57 15.67 -18.28 -15.57
C CYS A 57 15.85 -19.71 -16.05
N ARG A 58 15.08 -20.66 -15.49
CA ARG A 58 15.16 -22.07 -15.92
C ARG A 58 14.77 -22.27 -17.37
N HIS A 59 13.84 -21.47 -17.90
CA HIS A 59 13.43 -21.53 -19.30
C HIS A 59 14.55 -21.08 -20.24
N SER A 60 15.48 -20.26 -19.79
CA SER A 60 16.63 -19.83 -20.61
C SER A 60 17.56 -20.95 -20.99
N GLU A 61 17.50 -22.09 -20.29
CA GLU A 61 18.33 -23.30 -20.56
C GLU A 61 17.65 -24.30 -21.51
N VAL A 62 16.34 -24.08 -21.82
CA VAL A 62 15.56 -25.04 -22.62
C VAL A 62 15.80 -24.86 -24.12
N ALA A 63 15.83 -23.60 -24.59
CA ALA A 63 16.06 -23.32 -26.01
C ALA A 63 16.68 -21.91 -26.18
N GLU A 64 17.59 -21.79 -27.14
CA GLU A 64 18.31 -20.55 -27.43
C GLU A 64 17.45 -19.46 -28.08
N ASN A 65 16.33 -19.85 -28.70
CA ASN A 65 15.41 -18.94 -29.37
C ASN A 65 14.34 -18.32 -28.45
N LEU A 66 14.37 -18.62 -27.15
CA LEU A 66 13.43 -18.04 -26.21
C LEU A 66 13.81 -16.60 -25.83
N PRO A 67 12.83 -15.73 -25.58
CA PRO A 67 13.08 -14.35 -25.15
C PRO A 67 13.89 -14.24 -23.86
N CYS A 68 13.83 -15.26 -23.00
CA CYS A 68 14.56 -15.33 -21.74
C CYS A 68 15.93 -16.02 -21.85
N HIS A 69 16.41 -16.31 -23.09
CA HIS A 69 17.75 -16.88 -23.26
C HIS A 69 18.82 -15.96 -22.66
N GLY A 70 19.70 -16.51 -21.82
CA GLY A 70 20.79 -15.77 -21.19
C GLY A 70 20.38 -14.86 -20.03
N VAL A 71 19.08 -14.81 -19.62
CA VAL A 71 18.65 -14.02 -18.45
C VAL A 71 19.23 -14.62 -17.18
N ARG A 72 20.24 -13.92 -16.64
CA ARG A 72 20.90 -14.24 -15.38
C ARG A 72 21.49 -12.96 -14.76
N VAL A 73 21.63 -12.95 -13.45
CA VAL A 73 22.24 -11.86 -12.70
C VAL A 73 22.94 -12.40 -11.46
N LYS A 74 24.04 -11.81 -11.04
CA LYS A 74 24.66 -12.19 -9.76
C LYS A 74 23.81 -11.67 -8.60
N MET A 75 23.71 -12.45 -7.54
CA MET A 75 22.93 -12.10 -6.35
C MET A 75 23.41 -10.78 -5.74
N VAL A 76 24.71 -10.60 -5.59
CA VAL A 76 25.29 -9.38 -4.98
C VAL A 76 25.02 -8.15 -5.85
N ASP A 77 25.18 -8.26 -7.16
CA ASP A 77 24.95 -7.16 -8.10
C ASP A 77 23.44 -6.79 -8.12
N LEU A 78 22.55 -7.80 -8.02
CA LEU A 78 21.10 -7.58 -7.92
C LEU A 78 20.72 -6.88 -6.62
N GLU A 79 21.23 -7.32 -5.49
CA GLU A 79 20.94 -6.71 -4.19
C GLU A 79 21.39 -5.25 -4.15
N GLN A 80 22.56 -4.94 -4.69
CA GLN A 80 23.05 -3.58 -4.82
C GLN A 80 22.19 -2.74 -5.76
N ALA A 81 21.87 -3.26 -6.95
CA ALA A 81 21.03 -2.53 -7.91
C ALA A 81 19.63 -2.26 -7.37
N VAL A 82 19.01 -3.23 -6.70
CA VAL A 82 17.71 -3.06 -6.05
C VAL A 82 17.78 -1.97 -4.97
N PHE A 83 18.82 -1.95 -4.16
CA PHE A 83 19.01 -0.92 -3.13
C PHE A 83 19.17 0.48 -3.74
N GLU A 84 19.94 0.62 -4.83
CA GLU A 84 20.11 1.90 -5.52
C GLU A 84 18.82 2.39 -6.18
N ILE A 85 18.00 1.49 -6.75
CA ILE A 85 16.69 1.83 -7.31
C ILE A 85 15.76 2.36 -6.20
N ILE A 86 15.66 1.65 -5.06
CA ILE A 86 14.86 2.09 -3.91
C ILE A 86 15.32 3.47 -3.44
N ARG A 87 16.62 3.65 -3.29
CA ARG A 87 17.21 4.92 -2.85
C ARG A 87 16.90 6.06 -3.83
N ALA A 88 17.04 5.82 -5.12
CA ALA A 88 16.75 6.82 -6.16
C ALA A 88 15.26 7.21 -6.21
N GLN A 89 14.35 6.26 -6.01
CA GLN A 89 12.91 6.52 -5.97
C GLN A 89 12.47 7.27 -4.71
N MET A 90 13.13 7.05 -3.58
CA MET A 90 12.77 7.64 -2.29
C MET A 90 13.40 9.03 -2.03
N CYS A 91 14.51 9.35 -2.67
CA CYS A 91 15.23 10.61 -2.46
C CYS A 91 14.41 11.90 -2.74
N PRO A 92 13.50 11.94 -3.73
CA PRO A 92 12.70 13.13 -4.02
C PRO A 92 11.65 13.48 -2.95
N ALA A 93 11.33 12.57 -2.04
CA ALA A 93 10.24 12.73 -1.05
C ALA A 93 10.58 13.65 0.13
N LEU A 94 11.80 14.23 0.19
CA LEU A 94 12.28 15.08 1.29
C LEU A 94 11.92 16.57 1.16
N GLY A 95 10.94 16.94 0.30
CA GLY A 95 10.46 18.31 0.17
C GLY A 95 9.95 18.90 1.49
N ILE A 96 10.11 20.23 1.66
CA ILE A 96 9.63 21.00 2.83
C ILE A 96 8.14 20.71 3.03
N ASP A 97 7.80 20.24 4.21
CA ASP A 97 6.45 19.77 4.53
C ASP A 97 5.52 20.92 4.93
N SER A 98 4.87 21.54 3.96
CA SER A 98 3.80 22.51 4.19
C SER A 98 2.46 21.84 4.59
N SER A 99 2.43 20.52 4.71
CA SER A 99 1.20 19.78 5.02
C SER A 99 0.78 19.95 6.47
N LYS A 100 1.75 20.13 7.38
CA LYS A 100 1.48 20.38 8.79
C LYS A 100 0.79 21.72 8.98
N ASP A 101 1.32 22.77 8.36
CA ASP A 101 0.74 24.12 8.45
C ASP A 101 -0.69 24.16 7.89
N LYS A 102 -0.95 23.39 6.82
CA LYS A 102 -2.31 23.23 6.26
C LYS A 102 -3.25 22.51 7.22
N LEU A 103 -2.77 21.45 7.89
CA LEU A 103 -3.56 20.71 8.87
C LEU A 103 -3.90 21.60 10.08
N ASP A 104 -2.92 22.31 10.60
CA ASP A 104 -3.09 23.22 11.73
C ASP A 104 -4.10 24.33 11.40
N LEU A 105 -4.04 24.92 10.21
CA LEU A 105 -5.00 25.91 9.73
C LEU A 105 -6.42 25.33 9.62
N GLN A 106 -6.58 24.13 9.08
CA GLN A 106 -7.88 23.49 8.93
C GLN A 106 -8.49 23.08 10.29
N THR A 107 -7.69 22.67 11.25
CA THR A 107 -8.19 22.36 12.60
C THR A 107 -8.73 23.61 13.31
N VAL A 108 -8.07 24.75 13.15
CA VAL A 108 -8.56 26.03 13.66
C VAL A 108 -9.90 26.43 13.01
N GLN A 109 -9.99 26.32 11.69
CA GLN A 109 -11.25 26.61 10.98
C GLN A 109 -12.39 25.68 11.41
N GLN A 110 -12.10 24.41 11.64
CA GLN A 110 -13.09 23.45 12.13
C GLN A 110 -13.62 23.84 13.50
N ALA A 111 -12.75 24.25 14.43
CA ALA A 111 -13.15 24.71 15.77
C ALA A 111 -14.01 25.98 15.70
N GLU A 112 -13.65 26.96 14.87
CA GLU A 112 -14.45 28.18 14.67
C GLU A 112 -15.87 27.88 14.16
N HIS A 113 -16.01 26.90 13.24
CA HIS A 113 -17.32 26.50 12.74
C HIS A 113 -18.14 25.70 13.77
N GLU A 114 -17.48 24.93 14.64
CA GLU A 114 -18.12 24.22 15.75
C GLU A 114 -18.67 25.22 16.78
N ASP A 115 -17.89 26.23 17.15
CA ASP A 115 -18.32 27.32 18.03
C ASP A 115 -19.53 28.08 17.45
N LYS A 116 -19.53 28.31 16.13
CA LYS A 116 -20.66 28.92 15.43
C LYS A 116 -21.95 28.09 15.53
N LEU A 117 -21.83 26.78 15.38
CA LEU A 117 -22.94 25.83 15.52
C LEU A 117 -23.55 25.93 16.96
N HIS A 118 -22.67 25.91 17.97
CA HIS A 118 -23.10 26.08 19.36
C HIS A 118 -23.80 27.41 19.61
N SER A 119 -23.26 28.51 19.10
CA SER A 119 -23.86 29.83 19.22
C SER A 119 -25.28 29.90 18.63
N ILE A 120 -25.50 29.29 17.45
CA ILE A 120 -26.83 29.23 16.81
C ILE A 120 -27.80 28.39 17.67
N GLN A 121 -27.34 27.28 18.22
CA GLN A 121 -28.15 26.43 19.11
C GLN A 121 -28.54 27.16 20.39
N ASP A 122 -27.61 27.88 20.99
CA ASP A 122 -27.86 28.67 22.18
C ASP A 122 -28.84 29.81 21.90
N SER A 123 -28.70 30.52 20.78
CA SER A 123 -29.65 31.55 20.35
C SER A 123 -31.06 31.01 20.17
N LYS A 124 -31.17 29.81 19.59
CA LYS A 124 -32.45 29.12 19.42
C LYS A 124 -33.08 28.70 20.76
N ARG A 125 -32.26 28.30 21.75
CA ARG A 125 -32.72 28.00 23.10
C ARG A 125 -33.23 29.26 23.80
N GLN A 126 -32.47 30.35 23.73
CA GLN A 126 -32.89 31.65 24.29
C GLN A 126 -34.18 32.14 23.65
N LEU A 127 -34.36 32.02 22.36
CA LEU A 127 -35.61 32.37 21.67
C LEU A 127 -36.81 31.57 22.20
N TYR A 128 -36.63 30.27 22.49
CA TYR A 128 -37.65 29.45 23.13
C TYR A 128 -37.98 29.93 24.54
N GLU A 129 -36.97 30.27 25.35
CA GLU A 129 -37.13 30.79 26.69
C GLU A 129 -37.93 32.12 26.71
N GLN A 130 -37.64 33.05 25.79
CA GLN A 130 -38.39 34.32 25.63
C GLN A 130 -39.87 34.07 25.28
N TYR A 131 -40.14 33.09 24.41
CA TYR A 131 -41.51 32.69 24.10
C TYR A 131 -42.23 32.06 25.30
N ALA A 132 -41.55 31.18 26.03
CA ALA A 132 -42.12 30.52 27.20
C ALA A 132 -42.43 31.49 28.37
N LEU A 133 -41.64 32.57 28.49
CA LEU A 133 -41.87 33.64 29.47
C LEU A 133 -42.92 34.68 29.00
N GLY A 134 -43.44 34.55 27.78
CA GLY A 134 -44.45 35.47 27.24
C GLY A 134 -43.87 36.81 26.77
N GLU A 135 -42.56 36.93 26.62
CA GLU A 135 -41.89 38.16 26.15
C GLU A 135 -42.09 38.40 24.64
N ILE A 136 -42.31 37.32 23.87
CA ILE A 136 -42.61 37.37 22.44
C ILE A 136 -43.86 36.56 22.12
N ASP A 137 -44.58 36.94 21.06
CA ASP A 137 -45.75 36.24 20.59
C ASP A 137 -45.38 35.01 19.71
N LEU A 138 -46.37 34.18 19.42
CA LEU A 138 -46.19 32.95 18.66
C LEU A 138 -45.74 33.19 17.20
N GLU A 139 -46.18 34.28 16.59
CA GLU A 139 -45.86 34.62 15.20
C GLU A 139 -44.39 35.03 15.08
N THR A 140 -43.93 35.95 15.93
CA THR A 140 -42.52 36.35 16.05
C THR A 140 -41.62 35.18 16.38
N TYR A 141 -42.07 34.28 17.28
CA TYR A 141 -41.31 33.08 17.59
C TYR A 141 -41.11 32.15 16.35
N ARG A 142 -42.19 31.94 15.60
CA ARG A 142 -42.14 31.08 14.40
C ARG A 142 -41.22 31.63 13.32
N GLU A 143 -41.31 32.93 13.06
CA GLU A 143 -40.48 33.62 12.07
C GLU A 143 -38.99 33.51 12.42
N ARG A 144 -38.61 33.88 13.65
CA ARG A 144 -37.23 33.85 14.10
C ARG A 144 -36.69 32.41 14.18
N LYS A 145 -37.52 31.47 14.62
CA LYS A 145 -37.17 30.05 14.62
C LYS A 145 -36.87 29.55 13.22
N ALA A 146 -37.65 29.91 12.21
CA ALA A 146 -37.41 29.48 10.82
C ALA A 146 -36.07 30.02 10.31
N VAL A 147 -35.67 31.24 10.68
CA VAL A 147 -34.35 31.80 10.35
C VAL A 147 -33.23 30.98 10.99
N TYR A 148 -33.30 30.73 12.31
CA TYR A 148 -32.28 29.94 13.00
C TYR A 148 -32.22 28.50 12.51
N ASP A 149 -33.35 27.90 12.13
CA ASP A 149 -33.38 26.55 11.56
C ASP A 149 -32.65 26.51 10.19
N ALA A 150 -32.84 27.51 9.35
CA ALA A 150 -32.15 27.64 8.07
C ALA A 150 -30.64 27.88 8.27
N GLU A 151 -30.26 28.78 9.17
CA GLU A 151 -28.86 29.04 9.52
C GLU A 151 -28.17 27.79 10.08
N LEU A 152 -28.86 26.99 10.91
CA LEU A 152 -28.34 25.78 11.50
C LEU A 152 -28.08 24.71 10.43
N VAL A 153 -29.00 24.57 9.46
CA VAL A 153 -28.81 23.64 8.33
C VAL A 153 -27.58 24.04 7.50
N GLN A 154 -27.46 25.32 7.17
CA GLN A 154 -26.32 25.84 6.43
C GLN A 154 -25.01 25.64 7.18
N ALA A 155 -24.98 26.00 8.47
CA ALA A 155 -23.78 25.86 9.31
C ALA A 155 -23.35 24.38 9.44
N LYS A 156 -24.30 23.42 9.58
CA LYS A 156 -24.03 21.99 9.61
C LYS A 156 -23.42 21.48 8.29
N ASN A 157 -23.94 21.92 7.15
CA ASN A 157 -23.41 21.54 5.85
C ASN A 157 -21.96 22.00 5.67
N VAL A 158 -21.68 23.26 6.04
CA VAL A 158 -20.33 23.83 5.99
C VAL A 158 -19.39 23.08 6.94
N HIS A 159 -19.81 22.84 8.18
CA HIS A 159 -19.02 22.08 9.14
C HIS A 159 -18.71 20.66 8.67
N ALA A 160 -19.69 19.95 8.09
CA ALA A 160 -19.50 18.63 7.53
C ALA A 160 -18.48 18.62 6.37
N ALA A 161 -18.53 19.62 5.49
CA ALA A 161 -17.58 19.77 4.39
C ALA A 161 -16.14 20.01 4.91
N ILE A 162 -15.97 20.92 5.87
CA ILE A 162 -14.67 21.20 6.50
C ILE A 162 -14.13 19.95 7.22
N THR A 163 -14.96 19.24 7.96
CA THR A 163 -14.57 18.01 8.66
C THR A 163 -14.09 16.92 7.68
N ALA A 164 -14.78 16.75 6.55
CA ALA A 164 -14.36 15.81 5.51
C ALA A 164 -13.00 16.20 4.90
N GLN A 165 -12.80 17.50 4.63
CA GLN A 165 -11.54 18.01 4.10
C GLN A 165 -10.39 17.86 5.10
N THR A 166 -10.62 18.15 6.38
CA THR A 166 -9.63 17.97 7.46
C THR A 166 -9.18 16.52 7.57
N LYS A 167 -10.12 15.57 7.52
CA LYS A 167 -9.80 14.14 7.53
C LYS A 167 -8.93 13.72 6.35
N GLN A 168 -9.20 14.24 5.16
CA GLN A 168 -8.37 13.95 3.97
C GLN A 168 -6.95 14.49 4.14
N ILE A 169 -6.81 15.75 4.56
CA ILE A 169 -5.50 16.37 4.80
C ILE A 169 -4.71 15.63 5.89
N GLN A 170 -5.39 15.20 6.95
CA GLN A 170 -4.78 14.40 8.02
C GLN A 170 -4.27 13.05 7.49
N SER A 171 -5.08 12.35 6.70
CA SER A 171 -4.68 11.08 6.08
C SER A 171 -3.46 11.24 5.17
N ASP A 172 -3.45 12.30 4.35
CA ASP A 172 -2.32 12.61 3.46
C ASP A 172 -1.05 12.96 4.26
N TYR A 173 -1.19 13.69 5.36
CA TYR A 173 -0.08 14.02 6.26
C TYR A 173 0.51 12.77 6.94
N GLU A 174 -0.34 11.90 7.47
CA GLU A 174 0.10 10.63 8.08
C GLU A 174 0.81 9.72 7.07
N ALA A 175 0.30 9.63 5.83
CA ALA A 175 0.94 8.89 4.76
C ALA A 175 2.35 9.43 4.45
N ARG A 176 2.51 10.76 4.40
CA ARG A 176 3.82 11.42 4.20
C ARG A 176 4.79 11.19 5.36
N LEU A 177 4.30 11.21 6.60
CA LEU A 177 5.15 10.88 7.75
C LEU A 177 5.71 9.46 7.66
N LYS A 178 4.87 8.49 7.32
CA LYS A 178 5.30 7.09 7.09
C LYS A 178 6.34 6.99 5.96
N GLN A 179 6.14 7.72 4.88
CA GLN A 179 7.13 7.78 3.79
C GLN A 179 8.47 8.36 4.26
N ARG A 180 8.47 9.43 5.06
CA ARG A 180 9.70 10.03 5.61
C ARG A 180 10.45 9.06 6.52
N GLU A 181 9.76 8.32 7.36
CA GLU A 181 10.38 7.29 8.21
C GLU A 181 11.08 6.22 7.35
N ILE A 182 10.43 5.75 6.27
CA ILE A 182 11.03 4.79 5.34
C ILE A 182 12.28 5.38 4.66
N VAL A 183 12.21 6.63 4.20
CA VAL A 183 13.34 7.31 3.58
C VAL A 183 14.52 7.43 4.54
N GLN A 184 14.26 7.76 5.80
CA GLN A 184 15.29 7.83 6.82
C GLN A 184 15.91 6.44 7.10
N GLU A 185 15.09 5.39 7.16
CA GLU A 185 15.54 4.02 7.32
C GLU A 185 16.43 3.58 6.15
N VAL A 186 16.00 3.82 4.90
CA VAL A 186 16.78 3.51 3.69
C VAL A 186 18.10 4.28 3.68
N ASN A 187 18.10 5.57 4.02
CA ASN A 187 19.32 6.38 4.02
C ASN A 187 20.31 5.95 5.12
N SER A 188 19.83 5.44 6.25
CA SER A 188 20.65 4.97 7.35
C SER A 188 21.18 3.55 7.18
N ALA A 189 20.49 2.72 6.38
CA ALA A 189 20.78 1.29 6.28
C ALA A 189 22.10 0.96 5.55
N GLY A 190 22.61 1.81 4.68
CA GLY A 190 23.84 1.56 3.90
C GLY A 190 23.81 0.35 2.95
N THR A 191 22.98 -0.67 3.24
CA THR A 191 22.78 -1.89 2.45
C THR A 191 21.33 -2.35 2.51
N LEU A 192 20.95 -3.20 1.54
CA LEU A 192 19.62 -3.82 1.51
C LEU A 192 19.42 -4.75 2.71
N THR A 193 18.32 -4.61 3.44
CA THR A 193 17.96 -5.44 4.59
C THR A 193 16.67 -6.19 4.32
N GLN A 194 16.45 -7.32 5.03
CA GLN A 194 15.21 -8.10 4.90
C GLN A 194 13.98 -7.26 5.23
N ALA A 195 14.04 -6.40 6.25
CA ALA A 195 12.95 -5.51 6.64
C ALA A 195 12.56 -4.54 5.53
N LEU A 196 13.53 -3.95 4.82
CA LEU A 196 13.29 -3.08 3.68
C LEU A 196 12.65 -3.85 2.50
N ILE A 197 13.11 -5.06 2.23
CA ILE A 197 12.56 -5.90 1.16
C ILE A 197 11.11 -6.26 1.43
N ASP A 198 10.80 -6.70 2.64
CA ASP A 198 9.45 -7.15 3.00
C ASP A 198 8.45 -5.98 3.00
N ARG A 199 8.92 -4.77 3.28
CA ARG A 199 8.10 -3.56 3.34
C ARG A 199 7.93 -2.86 1.99
N LEU A 200 8.93 -2.91 1.10
CA LEU A 200 8.98 -2.07 -0.10
C LEU A 200 8.85 -2.85 -1.41
N ILE A 201 9.20 -4.14 -1.43
CA ILE A 201 9.32 -4.91 -2.65
C ILE A 201 8.30 -6.03 -2.68
N ASN A 202 7.44 -6.05 -3.71
CA ASN A 202 6.59 -7.18 -4.04
C ASN A 202 7.37 -8.17 -4.90
N LYS A 203 7.82 -7.74 -6.07
CA LYS A 203 8.59 -8.56 -7.01
C LYS A 203 9.72 -7.76 -7.66
N VAL A 204 10.76 -8.48 -8.06
CA VAL A 204 11.90 -7.96 -8.83
C VAL A 204 11.92 -8.69 -10.16
N TYR A 205 11.79 -7.99 -11.27
CA TYR A 205 11.83 -8.55 -12.61
C TYR A 205 13.17 -8.32 -13.25
N ILE A 206 13.76 -9.39 -13.79
CA ILE A 206 15.03 -9.37 -14.50
C ILE A 206 14.77 -9.62 -15.99
N PHE A 207 15.21 -8.68 -16.81
CA PHE A 207 15.12 -8.75 -18.27
C PHE A 207 16.50 -9.04 -18.90
N PRO A 208 16.56 -9.41 -20.20
CA PRO A 208 17.82 -9.50 -20.94
C PRO A 208 18.59 -8.18 -20.87
N GLY A 209 19.93 -8.26 -20.82
CA GLY A 209 20.79 -7.08 -20.69
C GLY A 209 20.83 -6.47 -19.30
N GLU A 210 20.54 -7.28 -18.27
CA GLU A 210 20.61 -6.89 -16.86
C GLU A 210 19.66 -5.75 -16.46
N ARG A 211 18.62 -5.48 -17.26
CA ARG A 211 17.58 -4.52 -16.90
C ARG A 211 16.76 -5.06 -15.74
N ILE A 212 16.62 -4.27 -14.68
CA ILE A 212 15.88 -4.62 -13.45
C ILE A 212 14.69 -3.69 -13.33
N GLU A 213 13.51 -4.27 -13.06
CA GLU A 213 12.30 -3.53 -12.73
C GLU A 213 11.75 -4.02 -11.39
N LEU A 214 11.28 -3.09 -10.55
CA LEU A 214 10.69 -3.38 -9.26
C LEU A 214 9.18 -3.21 -9.34
N GLU A 215 8.45 -4.17 -8.81
CA GLU A 215 7.04 -4.03 -8.49
C GLU A 215 6.92 -3.60 -7.03
N ASP A 216 6.52 -2.34 -6.84
CA ASP A 216 6.55 -1.66 -5.55
C ASP A 216 5.29 -1.95 -4.72
N LEU A 217 5.45 -2.30 -3.44
CA LEU A 217 4.35 -2.38 -2.49
C LEU A 217 3.80 -0.99 -2.13
N THR A 218 4.58 0.07 -2.35
CA THR A 218 4.17 1.44 -2.00
C THR A 218 3.09 2.02 -2.92
N GLN A 219 2.89 1.46 -4.10
CA GLN A 219 1.79 1.87 -4.99
C GLN A 219 0.42 1.50 -4.44
N GLU A 220 0.30 0.42 -3.69
CA GLU A 220 -0.94 0.02 -3.01
C GLU A 220 -1.28 0.99 -1.85
N LEU A 221 -0.29 1.60 -1.23
CA LEU A 221 -0.47 2.57 -0.15
C LEU A 221 -0.83 3.97 -0.65
N SER A 222 -0.61 4.27 -1.92
CA SER A 222 -0.89 5.60 -2.49
C SER A 222 -2.27 5.73 -3.14
N GLY A 223 -3.15 4.73 -3.03
CA GLY A 223 -4.56 4.85 -3.41
C GLY A 223 -4.83 5.14 -4.90
N LYS A 224 -3.87 4.89 -5.80
CA LYS A 224 -4.13 4.94 -7.23
C LYS A 224 -4.70 3.58 -7.66
N GLY A 225 -6.02 3.48 -7.47
CA GLY A 225 -6.84 2.41 -8.00
C GLY A 225 -6.60 2.21 -9.49
N ASP A 226 -6.39 0.96 -9.79
CA ASP A 226 -6.76 0.23 -11.00
C ASP A 226 -7.32 1.10 -12.15
N SER A 227 -6.45 1.53 -13.04
CA SER A 227 -6.87 2.01 -14.36
C SER A 227 -6.53 0.95 -15.39
N GLY A 228 -7.51 0.01 -15.54
CA GLY A 228 -7.89 -0.54 -16.83
C GLY A 228 -6.81 -1.26 -17.63
N LYS A 229 -6.69 -2.58 -17.44
CA LYS A 229 -6.42 -3.47 -18.56
C LYS A 229 -7.63 -3.42 -19.49
N ALA A 230 -7.57 -2.59 -20.51
CA ALA A 230 -8.40 -2.74 -21.69
C ALA A 230 -7.69 -3.67 -22.68
N ALA A 231 -8.43 -4.57 -23.23
CA ALA A 231 -8.15 -5.68 -24.13
C ALA A 231 -7.19 -5.37 -25.28
#